data_590235170554c0357fb8eab50a3592ca
#
_entry.id   590235170554c0357fb8eab50a3592ca
#
_cell.length_a   1.000
_cell.length_b   1.000
_cell.length_c   1.000
_cell.angle_alpha   90.00
_cell.angle_beta   90.00
_cell.angle_gamma   90.00
#
_symmetry.space_group_name_H-M   'P 1'
#
loop_
_entity.id
_entity.type
_entity.pdbx_description
1 polymer ?
#
loop_
_entity_poly.entity_id
_entity_poly.type
_entity_poly.pdbx_seq_one_letter_code
_entity_poly.pdbx_strand_id
1 'polypeptide(L)'
;MIVQLKVVDHVILARRCGVCRKRWLPKLGDEVIGAQGKRRLGVSVQALVAMLHIGCRVPMKMIRRILREMCGLRISDGEVVALLDGARAAGEKPLQQLLEQVRGSPAVSGDETGWRQDGDNGYLWTFATPTIRYFLYRKSRSGQVPKEVLGEDFGGVVSCDFYAGYNKLGVLQRCWFHLLKDAKELAELNADRPEVVAWVEALKALYAEAKAFSLVAVELPADCRVRRKVRRRFEQLAVALARPYAKDPNAPQRVLAQRIIKHRHELFVFISDPAVPATNNLAERSLRPAVVARKISGGTRSAKGSDTKMGLMSLFGTWQVQDKPLLESCRQLLLSNSPA
;
A
#
# COMPACT_ATOMS: atom_id res chain seq x y z
N MET A 1 -24.91 16.73 16.61
CA MET A 1 -25.12 16.95 15.15
C MET A 1 -26.10 15.90 14.67
N ILE A 2 -27.28 16.30 14.23
CA ILE A 2 -28.29 15.38 13.68
C ILE A 2 -27.97 15.27 12.17
N VAL A 3 -27.60 14.06 11.73
CA VAL A 3 -27.41 13.79 10.29
C VAL A 3 -28.78 13.59 9.67
N GLN A 4 -29.24 14.58 8.89
CA GLN A 4 -30.54 14.51 8.24
C GLN A 4 -30.38 13.98 6.81
N LEU A 5 -31.11 12.91 6.48
CA LEU A 5 -31.21 12.39 5.12
C LEU A 5 -32.07 13.37 4.27
N LYS A 6 -31.49 13.83 3.17
CA LYS A 6 -32.26 14.56 2.15
C LYS A 6 -32.78 13.55 1.14
N VAL A 7 -34.10 13.38 1.08
CA VAL A 7 -34.79 12.62 0.03
C VAL A 7 -35.15 13.59 -1.08
N VAL A 8 -34.78 13.25 -2.31
CA VAL A 8 -35.09 14.07 -3.50
C VAL A 8 -35.79 13.17 -4.50
N ASP A 9 -37.06 13.48 -4.80
CA ASP A 9 -37.83 12.79 -5.82
C ASP A 9 -37.63 13.48 -7.17
N HIS A 10 -37.04 12.74 -8.13
CA HIS A 10 -36.89 13.20 -9.50
C HIS A 10 -38.03 12.66 -10.35
N VAL A 11 -38.97 13.51 -10.72
CA VAL A 11 -40.12 13.16 -11.58
C VAL A 11 -39.71 13.35 -13.04
N ILE A 12 -39.57 12.26 -13.77
CA ILE A 12 -39.23 12.25 -15.20
C ILE A 12 -40.52 12.06 -16.00
N LEU A 13 -40.92 13.09 -16.72
CA LEU A 13 -42.09 13.02 -17.59
C LEU A 13 -41.72 12.42 -18.95
N ALA A 14 -42.27 11.24 -19.23
CA ALA A 14 -42.15 10.62 -20.54
C ALA A 14 -43.10 11.30 -21.53
N ARG A 15 -42.59 11.67 -22.69
CA ARG A 15 -43.44 12.12 -23.80
C ARG A 15 -43.60 11.02 -24.83
N ARG A 16 -44.79 10.92 -25.39
CA ARG A 16 -45.08 9.93 -26.48
C ARG A 16 -45.49 10.74 -27.71
N CYS A 17 -44.85 10.41 -28.83
CA CYS A 17 -45.24 11.02 -30.12
C CYS A 17 -46.68 10.62 -30.49
N GLY A 18 -47.52 11.61 -30.81
CA GLY A 18 -48.89 11.35 -31.22
C GLY A 18 -49.00 10.61 -32.56
N VAL A 19 -48.00 10.76 -33.43
CA VAL A 19 -47.96 10.15 -34.76
C VAL A 19 -47.35 8.76 -34.76
N CYS A 20 -46.07 8.62 -34.33
CA CYS A 20 -45.33 7.36 -34.39
C CYS A 20 -45.36 6.56 -33.07
N ARG A 21 -46.02 7.09 -32.05
CA ARG A 21 -46.12 6.53 -30.67
C ARG A 21 -44.76 6.24 -29.98
N LYS A 22 -43.65 6.67 -30.56
CA LYS A 22 -42.33 6.53 -29.95
C LYS A 22 -42.28 7.28 -28.59
N ARG A 23 -41.84 6.59 -27.57
CA ARG A 23 -41.67 7.13 -26.23
C ARG A 23 -40.29 7.83 -26.12
N TRP A 24 -40.29 9.04 -25.66
CA TRP A 24 -39.10 9.83 -25.38
C TRP A 24 -39.02 10.11 -23.88
N LEU A 25 -37.84 9.84 -23.29
CA LEU A 25 -37.50 10.18 -21.91
C LEU A 25 -36.39 11.21 -21.96
N PRO A 26 -36.51 12.35 -21.31
CA PRO A 26 -35.39 13.28 -21.19
C PRO A 26 -34.25 12.63 -20.43
N LYS A 27 -33.03 12.95 -20.78
CA LYS A 27 -31.88 12.67 -19.93
C LYS A 27 -31.99 13.55 -18.68
N LEU A 28 -31.62 13.01 -17.52
CA LEU A 28 -31.43 13.82 -16.31
C LEU A 28 -30.35 14.85 -16.60
N GLY A 29 -30.65 16.13 -16.44
CA GLY A 29 -29.69 17.20 -16.65
C GLY A 29 -28.60 17.24 -15.58
N ASP A 30 -27.54 17.99 -15.85
CA ASP A 30 -26.38 18.17 -14.93
C ASP A 30 -26.78 18.81 -13.58
N GLU A 31 -27.96 19.39 -13.51
CA GLU A 31 -28.58 19.95 -12.29
C GLU A 31 -28.99 18.87 -11.27
N VAL A 32 -29.06 17.60 -11.66
CA VAL A 32 -29.35 16.48 -10.77
C VAL A 32 -28.05 15.99 -10.12
N ILE A 33 -27.44 16.86 -9.34
CA ILE A 33 -26.18 16.57 -8.65
C ILE A 33 -26.34 15.38 -7.71
N GLY A 34 -25.59 14.30 -7.99
CA GLY A 34 -25.49 13.12 -7.12
C GLY A 34 -26.43 11.98 -7.45
N ALA A 35 -27.27 12.08 -8.49
CA ALA A 35 -28.01 10.94 -9.02
C ALA A 35 -27.10 10.10 -9.94
N GLN A 36 -27.03 8.80 -9.71
CA GLN A 36 -26.30 7.87 -10.57
C GLN A 36 -27.28 6.90 -11.24
N GLY A 37 -27.79 7.26 -12.39
CA GLY A 37 -28.68 6.44 -13.19
C GLY A 37 -29.91 5.97 -12.40
N LYS A 38 -30.16 4.64 -12.38
CA LYS A 38 -31.30 4.03 -11.67
C LYS A 38 -31.06 3.78 -10.16
N ARG A 39 -29.96 4.25 -9.57
CA ARG A 39 -29.65 4.04 -8.17
C ARG A 39 -30.50 4.93 -7.27
N ARG A 40 -31.11 4.33 -6.24
CA ARG A 40 -31.89 5.07 -5.23
C ARG A 40 -31.02 5.82 -4.21
N LEU A 41 -29.73 5.54 -4.16
CA LEU A 41 -28.78 6.13 -3.21
C LEU A 41 -27.83 7.07 -3.95
N GLY A 42 -27.77 8.30 -3.51
CA GLY A 42 -26.93 9.34 -4.09
C GLY A 42 -25.45 9.19 -3.72
N VAL A 43 -24.63 9.98 -4.42
CA VAL A 43 -23.16 10.00 -4.30
C VAL A 43 -22.68 10.19 -2.85
N SER A 44 -23.34 11.05 -2.08
CA SER A 44 -22.94 11.31 -0.68
C SER A 44 -23.08 10.07 0.22
N VAL A 45 -24.15 9.26 0.04
CA VAL A 45 -24.32 8.00 0.77
C VAL A 45 -23.28 6.98 0.32
N GLN A 46 -23.01 6.90 -0.98
CA GLN A 46 -22.00 6.00 -1.52
C GLN A 46 -20.59 6.36 -0.98
N ALA A 47 -20.22 7.64 -0.97
CA ALA A 47 -18.96 8.11 -0.40
C ALA A 47 -18.85 7.81 1.10
N LEU A 48 -19.94 8.01 1.85
CA LEU A 48 -19.99 7.69 3.28
C LEU A 48 -19.78 6.20 3.54
N VAL A 49 -20.45 5.32 2.78
CA VAL A 49 -20.27 3.87 2.88
C VAL A 49 -18.83 3.46 2.58
N ALA A 50 -18.23 4.01 1.52
CA ALA A 50 -16.84 3.75 1.17
C ALA A 50 -15.87 4.25 2.26
N MET A 51 -16.08 5.46 2.79
CA MET A 51 -15.27 6.01 3.88
C MET A 51 -15.38 5.14 5.15
N LEU A 52 -16.58 4.75 5.56
CA LEU A 52 -16.77 3.92 6.73
C LEU A 52 -16.11 2.55 6.56
N HIS A 53 -16.27 1.90 5.38
CA HIS A 53 -15.73 0.56 5.16
C HIS A 53 -14.21 0.55 4.95
N ILE A 54 -13.68 1.47 4.16
CA ILE A 54 -12.27 1.50 3.78
C ILE A 54 -11.46 2.36 4.75
N GLY A 55 -11.85 3.61 4.93
CA GLY A 55 -11.14 4.56 5.77
C GLY A 55 -11.21 4.19 7.26
N CYS A 56 -12.42 3.88 7.75
CA CYS A 56 -12.66 3.57 9.16
C CYS A 56 -12.65 2.06 9.47
N ARG A 57 -12.57 1.18 8.46
CA ARG A 57 -12.55 -0.30 8.57
C ARG A 57 -13.81 -0.87 9.27
N VAL A 58 -14.93 -0.17 9.18
CA VAL A 58 -16.20 -0.60 9.77
C VAL A 58 -16.73 -1.82 9.02
N PRO A 59 -17.14 -2.91 9.71
CA PRO A 59 -17.76 -4.08 9.08
C PRO A 59 -19.07 -3.71 8.39
N MET A 60 -19.41 -4.37 7.28
CA MET A 60 -20.63 -4.08 6.49
C MET A 60 -21.90 -4.14 7.33
N LYS A 61 -22.04 -5.16 8.20
CA LYS A 61 -23.19 -5.27 9.12
C LYS A 61 -23.31 -4.04 10.03
N MET A 62 -22.18 -3.50 10.50
CA MET A 62 -22.17 -2.31 11.35
C MET A 62 -22.51 -1.05 10.56
N ILE A 63 -22.05 -0.93 9.32
CA ILE A 63 -22.43 0.18 8.42
C ILE A 63 -23.95 0.21 8.23
N ARG A 64 -24.57 -0.93 7.94
CA ARG A 64 -26.04 -1.05 7.83
C ARG A 64 -26.75 -0.63 9.12
N ARG A 65 -26.21 -1.04 10.28
CA ARG A 65 -26.76 -0.63 11.57
C ARG A 65 -26.64 0.89 11.77
N ILE A 66 -25.47 1.47 11.51
CA ILE A 66 -25.23 2.91 11.63
C ILE A 66 -26.22 3.69 10.75
N LEU A 67 -26.36 3.32 9.48
CA LEU A 67 -27.27 3.99 8.55
C LEU A 67 -28.73 3.87 8.99
N ARG A 68 -29.13 2.71 9.51
CA ARG A 68 -30.49 2.50 10.03
C ARG A 68 -30.76 3.32 11.30
N GLU A 69 -29.86 3.27 12.30
CA GLU A 69 -30.09 3.91 13.61
C GLU A 69 -29.93 5.43 13.54
N MET A 70 -28.94 5.93 12.76
CA MET A 70 -28.66 7.37 12.71
C MET A 70 -29.42 8.10 11.62
N CYS A 71 -29.76 7.43 10.53
CA CYS A 71 -30.35 8.07 9.35
C CYS A 71 -31.70 7.48 8.95
N GLY A 72 -32.20 6.44 9.62
CA GLY A 72 -33.44 5.74 9.22
C GLY A 72 -33.32 4.97 7.89
N LEU A 73 -32.10 4.89 7.32
CA LEU A 73 -31.85 4.29 6.01
C LEU A 73 -31.62 2.79 6.12
N ARG A 74 -32.51 2.00 5.52
CA ARG A 74 -32.36 0.54 5.42
C ARG A 74 -31.73 0.15 4.09
N ILE A 75 -30.59 -0.53 4.14
CA ILE A 75 -29.88 -1.09 2.99
C ILE A 75 -29.51 -2.54 3.25
N SER A 76 -29.40 -3.33 2.18
CA SER A 76 -28.96 -4.74 2.23
C SER A 76 -27.43 -4.84 2.16
N ASP A 77 -26.86 -6.03 2.48
CA ASP A 77 -25.43 -6.29 2.29
C ASP A 77 -25.05 -6.19 0.80
N GLY A 78 -25.93 -6.65 -0.10
CA GLY A 78 -25.71 -6.53 -1.55
C GLY A 78 -25.66 -5.08 -2.03
N GLU A 79 -26.47 -4.18 -1.46
CA GLU A 79 -26.37 -2.74 -1.78
C GLU A 79 -25.07 -2.12 -1.27
N VAL A 80 -24.59 -2.50 -0.08
CA VAL A 80 -23.28 -2.05 0.40
C VAL A 80 -22.18 -2.46 -0.57
N VAL A 81 -22.17 -3.73 -1.01
CA VAL A 81 -21.22 -4.24 -2.00
C VAL A 81 -21.34 -3.47 -3.32
N ALA A 82 -22.56 -3.27 -3.83
CA ALA A 82 -22.79 -2.54 -5.09
C ALA A 82 -22.32 -1.08 -5.02
N LEU A 83 -22.45 -0.41 -3.86
CA LEU A 83 -21.94 0.94 -3.65
C LEU A 83 -20.40 0.96 -3.65
N LEU A 84 -19.75 -0.01 -3.00
CA LEU A 84 -18.29 -0.13 -3.00
C LEU A 84 -17.75 -0.45 -4.40
N ASP A 85 -18.38 -1.38 -5.12
CA ASP A 85 -18.01 -1.72 -6.50
C ASP A 85 -18.15 -0.52 -7.44
N GLY A 86 -19.22 0.27 -7.26
CA GLY A 86 -19.40 1.51 -8.02
C GLY A 86 -18.33 2.55 -7.72
N ALA A 87 -17.91 2.68 -6.46
CA ALA A 87 -16.81 3.58 -6.09
C ALA A 87 -15.48 3.10 -6.67
N ARG A 88 -15.23 1.77 -6.67
CA ARG A 88 -14.04 1.18 -7.34
C ARG A 88 -14.04 1.45 -8.85
N ALA A 89 -15.16 1.26 -9.50
CA ALA A 89 -15.29 1.53 -10.94
C ALA A 89 -15.04 3.01 -11.29
N ALA A 90 -15.57 3.95 -10.50
CA ALA A 90 -15.25 5.36 -10.65
C ALA A 90 -13.76 5.66 -10.44
N GLY A 91 -13.08 4.87 -9.63
CA GLY A 91 -11.64 4.98 -9.35
C GLY A 91 -10.71 4.37 -10.39
N GLU A 92 -11.18 3.80 -11.50
CA GLU A 92 -10.33 3.08 -12.46
C GLU A 92 -9.19 3.92 -13.02
N LYS A 93 -9.52 5.08 -13.60
CA LYS A 93 -8.53 6.01 -14.17
C LYS A 93 -7.55 6.57 -13.10
N PRO A 94 -8.00 7.04 -11.94
CA PRO A 94 -7.09 7.42 -10.85
C PRO A 94 -6.17 6.28 -10.38
N LEU A 95 -6.65 5.04 -10.31
CA LEU A 95 -5.81 3.90 -9.92
C LEU A 95 -4.72 3.60 -10.94
N GLN A 96 -5.03 3.70 -12.23
CA GLN A 96 -4.04 3.58 -13.29
C GLN A 96 -2.98 4.68 -13.17
N GLN A 97 -3.39 5.93 -12.92
CA GLN A 97 -2.47 7.04 -12.68
C GLN A 97 -1.58 6.81 -11.46
N LEU A 98 -2.12 6.24 -10.37
CA LEU A 98 -1.31 5.88 -9.19
C LEU A 98 -0.26 4.82 -9.53
N LEU A 99 -0.60 3.82 -10.33
CA LEU A 99 0.34 2.80 -10.79
C LEU A 99 1.46 3.40 -11.65
N GLU A 100 1.12 4.29 -12.57
CA GLU A 100 2.11 5.01 -13.40
C GLU A 100 3.04 5.87 -12.55
N GLN A 101 2.51 6.57 -11.54
CA GLN A 101 3.32 7.34 -10.59
C GLN A 101 4.24 6.45 -9.74
N VAL A 102 3.78 5.26 -9.32
CA VAL A 102 4.64 4.28 -8.64
C VAL A 102 5.76 3.83 -9.56
N ARG A 103 5.47 3.53 -10.81
CA ARG A 103 6.46 3.13 -11.83
C ARG A 103 7.47 4.25 -12.16
N GLY A 104 7.04 5.49 -12.12
CA GLY A 104 7.90 6.67 -12.33
C GLY A 104 8.67 7.13 -11.08
N SER A 105 8.49 6.47 -9.93
CA SER A 105 9.12 6.92 -8.68
C SER A 105 10.58 6.49 -8.58
N PRO A 106 11.48 7.34 -8.09
CA PRO A 106 12.89 6.97 -7.90
C PRO A 106 13.10 5.93 -6.81
N ALA A 107 12.20 5.85 -5.84
CA ALA A 107 12.25 4.85 -4.77
C ALA A 107 10.84 4.39 -4.39
N VAL A 108 10.67 3.07 -4.24
CA VAL A 108 9.41 2.43 -3.85
C VAL A 108 9.69 1.45 -2.72
N SER A 109 8.86 1.46 -1.69
CA SER A 109 8.88 0.43 -0.64
C SER A 109 7.87 -0.66 -0.99
N GLY A 110 8.33 -1.91 -1.04
CA GLY A 110 7.50 -3.08 -1.36
C GLY A 110 7.41 -4.05 -0.18
N ASP A 111 6.22 -4.58 0.08
CA ASP A 111 5.99 -5.59 1.11
C ASP A 111 4.70 -6.37 0.82
N GLU A 112 4.49 -7.53 1.42
CA GLU A 112 3.29 -8.31 1.27
C GLU A 112 2.85 -8.96 2.58
N THR A 113 1.55 -9.25 2.68
CA THR A 113 0.96 -9.98 3.81
C THR A 113 -0.06 -10.99 3.33
N GLY A 114 -0.22 -12.10 4.06
CA GLY A 114 -1.26 -13.07 3.74
C GLY A 114 -2.65 -12.43 3.70
N TRP A 115 -3.46 -12.79 2.71
CA TRP A 115 -4.85 -12.38 2.55
C TRP A 115 -5.66 -13.55 2.01
N ARG A 116 -6.85 -13.78 2.56
CA ARG A 116 -7.73 -14.86 2.07
C ARG A 116 -8.79 -14.32 1.11
N GLN A 117 -8.99 -15.05 0.04
CA GLN A 117 -10.08 -14.83 -0.90
C GLN A 117 -10.90 -16.11 -1.02
N ASP A 118 -12.16 -16.04 -0.60
CA ASP A 118 -13.09 -17.20 -0.60
C ASP A 118 -12.57 -18.43 0.16
N GLY A 119 -11.85 -18.20 1.25
CA GLY A 119 -11.20 -19.24 2.05
C GLY A 119 -9.79 -19.61 1.58
N ASP A 120 -9.46 -19.40 0.31
CA ASP A 120 -8.15 -19.68 -0.26
C ASP A 120 -7.08 -18.69 0.22
N ASN A 121 -5.88 -19.20 0.46
CA ASN A 121 -4.72 -18.40 0.79
C ASN A 121 -4.22 -17.61 -0.43
N GLY A 122 -3.85 -16.38 -0.22
CA GLY A 122 -3.23 -15.49 -1.19
C GLY A 122 -2.52 -14.36 -0.47
N TYR A 123 -2.15 -13.33 -1.21
CA TYR A 123 -1.32 -12.25 -0.70
C TYR A 123 -1.85 -10.89 -1.12
N LEU A 124 -1.89 -9.99 -0.17
CA LEU A 124 -2.02 -8.56 -0.41
C LEU A 124 -0.62 -7.99 -0.51
N TRP A 125 -0.32 -7.38 -1.63
CA TRP A 125 0.92 -6.68 -1.91
C TRP A 125 0.71 -5.18 -1.75
N THR A 126 1.74 -4.48 -1.29
CA THR A 126 1.78 -3.02 -1.27
C THR A 126 3.04 -2.50 -1.94
N PHE A 127 2.86 -1.42 -2.69
CA PHE A 127 3.95 -0.61 -3.24
C PHE A 127 3.70 0.83 -2.80
N ALA A 128 4.60 1.35 -1.98
CA ALA A 128 4.40 2.63 -1.31
C ALA A 128 5.54 3.60 -1.59
N THR A 129 5.17 4.86 -1.81
CA THR A 129 6.09 6.01 -1.82
C THR A 129 5.71 6.95 -0.66
N PRO A 130 6.44 8.01 -0.38
CA PRO A 130 6.02 8.98 0.62
C PRO A 130 4.59 9.49 0.44
N THR A 131 4.13 9.61 -0.81
CA THR A 131 2.83 10.23 -1.17
C THR A 131 1.81 9.28 -1.77
N ILE A 132 2.16 8.00 -2.01
CA ILE A 132 1.29 7.03 -2.68
C ILE A 132 1.22 5.74 -1.88
N ARG A 133 0.04 5.11 -1.89
CA ARG A 133 -0.21 3.75 -1.42
C ARG A 133 -0.89 2.99 -2.54
N TYR A 134 -0.23 1.96 -3.06
CA TYR A 134 -0.80 1.08 -4.08
C TYR A 134 -0.91 -0.33 -3.54
N PHE A 135 -2.10 -0.92 -3.60
CA PHE A 135 -2.39 -2.26 -3.10
C PHE A 135 -2.97 -3.12 -4.20
N LEU A 136 -2.61 -4.40 -4.20
CA LEU A 136 -3.22 -5.39 -5.05
C LEU A 136 -3.27 -6.75 -4.35
N TYR A 137 -4.23 -7.58 -4.77
CA TYR A 137 -4.29 -8.97 -4.36
C TYR A 137 -3.71 -9.86 -5.47
N ARG A 138 -2.93 -10.85 -5.07
CA ARG A 138 -2.51 -11.95 -5.95
C ARG A 138 -2.55 -13.27 -5.18
N LYS A 139 -2.94 -14.35 -5.88
CA LYS A 139 -2.92 -15.70 -5.32
C LYS A 139 -1.49 -16.16 -5.02
N SER A 140 -0.53 -15.71 -5.82
CA SER A 140 0.87 -16.07 -5.71
C SER A 140 1.68 -15.06 -4.88
N ARG A 141 2.70 -15.57 -4.16
CA ARG A 141 3.78 -14.81 -3.55
C ARG A 141 5.04 -14.74 -4.44
N SER A 142 4.96 -15.12 -5.70
CA SER A 142 6.14 -15.18 -6.58
C SER A 142 6.72 -13.80 -6.89
N GLY A 143 8.00 -13.76 -7.25
CA GLY A 143 8.68 -12.55 -7.73
C GLY A 143 8.17 -12.00 -9.06
N GLN A 144 7.22 -12.68 -9.69
CA GLN A 144 6.52 -12.17 -10.87
C GLN A 144 5.60 -11.00 -10.53
N VAL A 145 5.02 -10.99 -9.31
CA VAL A 145 4.11 -9.92 -8.89
C VAL A 145 4.77 -8.54 -8.83
N PRO A 146 5.93 -8.36 -8.15
CA PRO A 146 6.64 -7.08 -8.20
C PRO A 146 7.03 -6.66 -9.62
N LYS A 147 7.41 -7.59 -10.51
CA LYS A 147 7.70 -7.29 -11.91
C LYS A 147 6.47 -6.83 -12.68
N GLU A 148 5.32 -7.48 -12.49
CA GLU A 148 4.05 -7.09 -13.09
C GLU A 148 3.67 -5.64 -12.71
N VAL A 149 3.85 -5.30 -11.43
CA VAL A 149 3.46 -3.98 -10.93
C VAL A 149 4.43 -2.90 -11.37
N LEU A 150 5.73 -3.10 -11.15
CA LEU A 150 6.75 -2.07 -11.40
C LEU A 150 7.16 -2.00 -12.87
N GLY A 151 7.02 -3.08 -13.60
CA GLY A 151 7.57 -3.24 -14.95
C GLY A 151 8.98 -3.87 -14.93
N GLU A 152 9.35 -4.50 -16.03
CA GLU A 152 10.68 -5.14 -16.14
C GLU A 152 11.82 -4.11 -16.14
N ASP A 153 11.57 -2.93 -16.71
CA ASP A 153 12.54 -1.85 -16.86
C ASP A 153 12.46 -0.79 -15.74
N PHE A 154 11.93 -1.17 -14.56
CA PHE A 154 11.84 -0.23 -13.45
C PHE A 154 13.22 0.31 -13.06
N GLY A 155 13.45 1.59 -13.33
CA GLY A 155 14.73 2.27 -13.11
C GLY A 155 14.97 2.78 -11.68
N GLY A 156 13.95 2.70 -10.80
CA GLY A 156 14.04 3.13 -9.41
C GLY A 156 14.63 2.07 -8.48
N VAL A 157 14.73 2.43 -7.20
CA VAL A 157 15.16 1.52 -6.12
C VAL A 157 13.96 0.93 -5.41
N VAL A 158 13.97 -0.39 -5.17
CA VAL A 158 12.95 -1.05 -4.34
C VAL A 158 13.49 -1.32 -2.94
N SER A 159 12.92 -0.66 -1.93
CA SER A 159 13.19 -0.97 -0.53
C SER A 159 12.28 -2.12 -0.08
N CYS A 160 12.86 -3.23 0.35
CA CYS A 160 12.14 -4.45 0.72
C CYS A 160 12.86 -5.21 1.85
N ASP A 161 12.23 -6.24 2.37
CA ASP A 161 12.85 -7.21 3.27
C ASP A 161 13.83 -8.14 2.51
N PHE A 162 14.27 -9.24 3.16
CA PHE A 162 15.15 -10.23 2.54
C PHE A 162 14.42 -11.31 1.76
N TYR A 163 13.13 -11.16 1.48
CA TYR A 163 12.39 -12.11 0.68
C TYR A 163 12.94 -12.22 -0.75
N ALA A 164 13.14 -13.46 -1.19
CA ALA A 164 13.78 -13.76 -2.48
C ALA A 164 12.93 -13.32 -3.70
N GLY A 165 11.62 -13.11 -3.51
CA GLY A 165 10.74 -12.65 -4.58
C GLY A 165 11.15 -11.32 -5.21
N TYR A 166 11.89 -10.49 -4.48
CA TYR A 166 12.40 -9.21 -5.00
C TYR A 166 13.72 -9.32 -5.77
N ASN A 167 14.44 -10.46 -5.69
CA ASN A 167 15.80 -10.62 -6.27
C ASN A 167 15.91 -10.42 -7.79
N LYS A 168 14.76 -10.47 -8.50
CA LYS A 168 14.72 -10.30 -9.97
C LYS A 168 14.42 -8.85 -10.41
N LEU A 169 14.27 -7.94 -9.47
CA LEU A 169 14.15 -6.51 -9.75
C LEU A 169 15.54 -5.88 -9.89
N GLY A 170 15.58 -4.66 -10.44
CA GLY A 170 16.82 -3.92 -10.67
C GLY A 170 17.61 -3.61 -9.39
N VAL A 171 17.55 -2.38 -8.90
CA VAL A 171 18.31 -1.97 -7.71
C VAL A 171 17.44 -2.16 -6.45
N LEU A 172 18.00 -2.86 -5.47
CA LEU A 172 17.33 -3.15 -4.20
C LEU A 172 18.02 -2.44 -3.03
N GLN A 173 17.23 -1.95 -2.08
CA GLN A 173 17.65 -1.60 -0.74
C GLN A 173 17.06 -2.62 0.24
N ARG A 174 17.89 -3.44 0.88
CA ARG A 174 17.43 -4.38 1.92
C ARG A 174 17.22 -3.66 3.24
N CYS A 175 16.13 -4.01 3.90
CA CYS A 175 15.68 -3.37 5.12
C CYS A 175 16.63 -3.62 6.30
N TRP A 176 17.28 -2.56 6.79
CA TRP A 176 18.11 -2.63 7.97
C TRP A 176 17.35 -3.00 9.24
N PHE A 177 16.08 -2.62 9.35
CA PHE A 177 15.28 -2.99 10.52
C PHE A 177 15.17 -4.51 10.67
N HIS A 178 14.93 -5.25 9.59
CA HIS A 178 14.88 -6.71 9.63
C HIS A 178 16.24 -7.32 9.99
N LEU A 179 17.33 -6.82 9.41
CA LEU A 179 18.67 -7.30 9.74
C LEU A 179 19.02 -7.08 11.22
N LEU A 180 18.73 -5.88 11.75
CA LEU A 180 19.00 -5.53 13.13
C LEU A 180 18.07 -6.24 14.12
N LYS A 181 16.82 -6.53 13.72
CA LYS A 181 15.90 -7.35 14.52
C LYS A 181 16.45 -8.77 14.69
N ASP A 182 16.85 -9.41 13.60
CA ASP A 182 17.43 -10.75 13.65
C ASP A 182 18.77 -10.76 14.42
N ALA A 183 19.58 -9.70 14.30
CA ALA A 183 20.81 -9.55 15.07
C ALA A 183 20.53 -9.38 16.57
N LYS A 184 19.50 -8.63 16.94
CA LYS A 184 19.08 -8.48 18.35
C LYS A 184 18.64 -9.83 18.93
N GLU A 185 17.82 -10.58 18.20
CA GLU A 185 17.38 -11.93 18.59
C GLU A 185 18.59 -12.88 18.75
N LEU A 186 19.58 -12.79 17.85
CA LEU A 186 20.82 -13.55 17.97
C LEU A 186 21.57 -13.23 19.28
N ALA A 187 21.69 -11.94 19.65
CA ALA A 187 22.35 -11.52 20.89
C ALA A 187 21.59 -11.99 22.13
N GLU A 188 20.25 -11.93 22.11
CA GLU A 188 19.40 -12.42 23.21
C GLU A 188 19.53 -13.93 23.42
N LEU A 189 19.59 -14.71 22.33
CA LEU A 189 19.78 -16.17 22.39
C LEU A 189 21.20 -16.61 22.80
N ASN A 190 22.18 -15.69 22.77
CA ASN A 190 23.58 -15.93 23.11
C ASN A 190 24.10 -14.89 24.11
N ALA A 191 23.26 -14.54 25.10
CA ALA A 191 23.61 -13.50 26.07
C ALA A 191 24.82 -13.86 26.97
N ASP A 192 25.13 -15.17 27.09
CA ASP A 192 26.30 -15.73 27.76
C ASP A 192 27.59 -15.68 26.93
N ARG A 193 27.52 -15.23 25.68
CA ARG A 193 28.63 -15.17 24.72
C ARG A 193 28.99 -13.72 24.38
N PRO A 194 29.92 -13.08 25.11
CA PRO A 194 30.27 -11.65 24.96
C PRO A 194 30.71 -11.30 23.53
N GLU A 195 31.37 -12.24 22.82
CA GLU A 195 31.82 -12.03 21.43
C GLU A 195 30.66 -11.90 20.44
N VAL A 196 29.52 -12.58 20.70
CA VAL A 196 28.31 -12.46 19.87
C VAL A 196 27.64 -11.10 20.11
N VAL A 197 27.50 -10.74 21.38
CA VAL A 197 26.91 -9.45 21.79
C VAL A 197 27.74 -8.30 21.21
N ALA A 198 29.07 -8.34 21.37
CA ALA A 198 29.97 -7.32 20.83
C ALA A 198 29.87 -7.20 19.29
N TRP A 199 29.74 -8.31 18.58
CA TRP A 199 29.54 -8.30 17.13
C TRP A 199 28.22 -7.62 16.73
N VAL A 200 27.14 -7.91 17.45
CA VAL A 200 25.83 -7.26 17.19
C VAL A 200 25.89 -5.76 17.48
N GLU A 201 26.56 -5.34 18.54
CA GLU A 201 26.73 -3.91 18.83
C GLU A 201 27.59 -3.22 17.76
N ALA A 202 28.65 -3.87 17.26
CA ALA A 202 29.43 -3.35 16.13
C ALA A 202 28.57 -3.22 14.83
N LEU A 203 27.67 -4.16 14.57
CA LEU A 203 26.73 -4.06 13.44
C LEU A 203 25.74 -2.91 13.59
N LYS A 204 25.22 -2.68 14.81
CA LYS A 204 24.36 -1.54 15.12
C LYS A 204 25.10 -0.20 14.97
N ALA A 205 26.33 -0.11 15.46
CA ALA A 205 27.18 1.07 15.31
C ALA A 205 27.43 1.39 13.83
N LEU A 206 27.79 0.38 13.04
CA LEU A 206 28.00 0.52 11.59
C LEU A 206 26.76 1.10 10.88
N TYR A 207 25.57 0.63 11.21
CA TYR A 207 24.33 1.16 10.67
C TYR A 207 24.07 2.60 11.14
N ALA A 208 24.29 2.88 12.43
CA ALA A 208 24.08 4.21 12.99
C ALA A 208 24.97 5.26 12.31
N GLU A 209 26.26 4.95 12.08
CA GLU A 209 27.20 5.83 11.36
C GLU A 209 26.77 6.04 9.91
N ALA A 210 26.37 4.97 9.21
CA ALA A 210 25.90 5.07 7.82
C ALA A 210 24.65 5.94 7.73
N LYS A 211 23.71 5.78 8.66
CA LYS A 211 22.50 6.59 8.76
C LYS A 211 22.81 8.06 9.09
N ALA A 212 23.72 8.32 10.03
CA ALA A 212 24.12 9.67 10.39
C ALA A 212 24.72 10.40 9.16
N PHE A 213 25.59 9.73 8.39
CA PHE A 213 26.09 10.29 7.13
C PHE A 213 24.94 10.65 6.15
N SER A 214 23.97 9.76 5.98
CA SER A 214 22.82 10.00 5.08
C SER A 214 22.01 11.23 5.49
N LEU A 215 21.88 11.50 6.81
CA LEU A 215 21.15 12.64 7.34
C LEU A 215 21.89 13.97 7.17
N VAL A 216 23.21 13.99 7.30
CA VAL A 216 24.02 15.24 7.13
C VAL A 216 24.37 15.52 5.68
N ALA A 217 24.35 14.51 4.83
CA ALA A 217 24.69 14.62 3.41
C ALA A 217 23.48 14.98 2.52
N VAL A 218 22.38 15.48 3.06
CA VAL A 218 21.14 15.76 2.31
C VAL A 218 21.37 16.69 1.13
N GLU A 219 22.22 17.69 1.30
CA GLU A 219 22.57 18.67 0.25
C GLU A 219 23.42 18.10 -0.91
N LEU A 220 24.02 16.93 -0.71
CA LEU A 220 24.82 16.32 -1.76
C LEU A 220 23.90 15.67 -2.81
N PRO A 221 24.16 15.88 -4.12
CA PRO A 221 23.40 15.22 -5.17
C PRO A 221 23.39 13.69 -5.03
N ALA A 222 22.30 13.07 -5.45
CA ALA A 222 22.23 11.62 -5.53
C ALA A 222 23.38 11.06 -6.40
N ASP A 223 23.89 9.92 -6.00
CA ASP A 223 24.98 9.18 -6.66
C ASP A 223 26.24 10.01 -7.02
N CYS A 224 26.51 11.11 -6.31
CA CYS A 224 27.74 11.86 -6.49
C CYS A 224 28.96 11.05 -6.02
N ARG A 225 30.16 11.51 -6.42
CA ARG A 225 31.45 10.84 -6.10
C ARG A 225 31.64 10.60 -4.59
N VAL A 226 31.23 11.57 -3.76
CA VAL A 226 31.35 11.47 -2.29
C VAL A 226 30.46 10.35 -1.76
N ARG A 227 29.17 10.34 -2.14
CA ARG A 227 28.21 9.29 -1.71
C ARG A 227 28.69 7.91 -2.15
N ARG A 228 29.13 7.74 -3.40
CA ARG A 228 29.66 6.47 -3.89
C ARG A 228 30.90 5.99 -3.13
N LYS A 229 31.84 6.91 -2.77
CA LYS A 229 33.02 6.57 -1.98
C LYS A 229 32.63 6.11 -0.56
N VAL A 230 31.72 6.84 0.10
CA VAL A 230 31.25 6.52 1.44
C VAL A 230 30.47 5.20 1.43
N ARG A 231 29.57 4.98 0.49
CA ARG A 231 28.87 3.72 0.32
C ARG A 231 29.82 2.54 0.22
N ARG A 232 30.82 2.59 -0.67
CA ARG A 232 31.83 1.53 -0.82
C ARG A 232 32.58 1.27 0.49
N ARG A 233 32.91 2.31 1.25
CA ARG A 233 33.54 2.16 2.57
C ARG A 233 32.65 1.35 3.53
N PHE A 234 31.36 1.68 3.65
CA PHE A 234 30.44 0.96 4.51
C PHE A 234 30.21 -0.48 4.05
N GLU A 235 30.13 -0.72 2.75
CA GLU A 235 30.07 -2.08 2.17
C GLU A 235 31.30 -2.90 2.59
N GLN A 236 32.50 -2.32 2.52
CA GLN A 236 33.75 -2.99 2.93
C GLN A 236 33.79 -3.25 4.44
N LEU A 237 33.38 -2.30 5.27
CA LEU A 237 33.31 -2.47 6.72
C LEU A 237 32.31 -3.57 7.11
N ALA A 238 31.14 -3.63 6.49
CA ALA A 238 30.17 -4.69 6.72
C ALA A 238 30.73 -6.07 6.34
N VAL A 239 31.41 -6.18 5.22
CA VAL A 239 32.08 -7.42 4.81
C VAL A 239 33.21 -7.80 5.77
N ALA A 240 34.02 -6.84 6.23
CA ALA A 240 35.08 -7.10 7.21
C ALA A 240 34.52 -7.63 8.53
N LEU A 241 33.43 -7.05 9.02
CA LEU A 241 32.73 -7.49 10.22
C LEU A 241 32.13 -8.89 10.08
N ALA A 242 31.62 -9.26 8.90
CA ALA A 242 30.94 -10.53 8.66
C ALA A 242 31.90 -11.68 8.28
N ARG A 243 32.99 -11.38 7.57
CA ARG A 243 33.89 -12.38 6.97
C ARG A 243 34.43 -13.44 7.93
N PRO A 244 34.87 -13.12 9.18
CA PRO A 244 35.39 -14.13 10.11
C PRO A 244 34.39 -15.24 10.43
N TYR A 245 33.10 -14.91 10.47
CA TYR A 245 32.05 -15.82 10.94
C TYR A 245 31.31 -16.53 9.79
N ALA A 246 31.39 -16.05 8.56
CA ALA A 246 30.56 -16.54 7.46
C ALA A 246 30.83 -18.00 7.06
N LYS A 247 32.05 -18.49 7.29
CA LYS A 247 32.47 -19.86 6.97
C LYS A 247 32.56 -20.77 8.19
N ASP A 248 32.52 -20.26 9.41
CA ASP A 248 32.59 -21.02 10.63
C ASP A 248 31.26 -21.74 10.93
N PRO A 249 31.18 -23.09 10.87
CA PRO A 249 29.93 -23.80 11.13
C PRO A 249 29.44 -23.64 12.57
N ASN A 250 30.32 -23.31 13.51
CA ASN A 250 30.04 -23.22 14.93
C ASN A 250 29.72 -21.78 15.38
N ALA A 251 29.90 -20.77 14.50
CA ALA A 251 29.64 -19.39 14.84
C ALA A 251 28.12 -19.10 14.82
N PRO A 252 27.50 -18.66 15.92
CA PRO A 252 26.11 -18.24 15.93
C PRO A 252 25.80 -17.13 14.91
N GLN A 253 26.76 -16.27 14.63
CA GLN A 253 26.66 -15.17 13.67
C GLN A 253 26.61 -15.62 12.21
N ARG A 254 26.95 -16.88 11.90
CA ARG A 254 27.19 -17.39 10.54
C ARG A 254 26.09 -17.01 9.54
N VAL A 255 24.84 -17.24 9.89
CA VAL A 255 23.70 -17.02 8.99
C VAL A 255 23.56 -15.53 8.64
N LEU A 256 23.67 -14.66 9.65
CA LEU A 256 23.60 -13.20 9.43
C LEU A 256 24.84 -12.71 8.68
N ALA A 257 26.03 -13.22 9.00
CA ALA A 257 27.25 -12.89 8.31
C ALA A 257 27.20 -13.24 6.80
N GLN A 258 26.68 -14.42 6.47
CA GLN A 258 26.45 -14.82 5.07
C GLN A 258 25.45 -13.90 4.37
N ARG A 259 24.36 -13.52 5.07
CA ARG A 259 23.35 -12.58 4.55
C ARG A 259 23.95 -11.20 4.26
N ILE A 260 24.76 -10.68 5.18
CA ILE A 260 25.46 -9.41 5.00
C ILE A 260 26.37 -9.44 3.77
N ILE A 261 27.20 -10.50 3.65
CA ILE A 261 28.13 -10.62 2.49
C ILE A 261 27.35 -10.76 1.19
N LYS A 262 26.30 -11.58 1.16
CA LYS A 262 25.46 -11.79 -0.03
C LYS A 262 24.80 -10.47 -0.51
N HIS A 263 24.25 -9.71 0.43
CA HIS A 263 23.47 -8.51 0.12
C HIS A 263 24.24 -7.21 0.35
N ARG A 264 25.58 -7.24 0.45
CA ARG A 264 26.42 -6.06 0.76
C ARG A 264 26.12 -4.83 -0.08
N HIS A 265 25.86 -5.02 -1.39
CA HIS A 265 25.54 -3.93 -2.31
C HIS A 265 24.10 -3.42 -2.19
N GLU A 266 23.23 -4.19 -1.53
CA GLU A 266 21.83 -3.85 -1.34
C GLU A 266 21.54 -3.24 0.05
N LEU A 267 22.53 -3.26 0.96
CA LEU A 267 22.39 -2.75 2.33
C LEU A 267 22.61 -1.24 2.46
N PHE A 268 23.35 -0.63 1.53
CA PHE A 268 23.80 0.77 1.66
C PHE A 268 23.40 1.66 0.48
N VAL A 269 22.36 1.28 -0.29
CA VAL A 269 21.88 2.08 -1.42
C VAL A 269 21.35 3.43 -0.94
N PHE A 270 20.74 3.49 0.25
CA PHE A 270 20.26 4.72 0.88
C PHE A 270 21.36 5.78 1.11
N ILE A 271 22.63 5.38 1.09
CA ILE A 271 23.76 6.34 1.11
C ILE A 271 23.92 7.01 -0.24
N SER A 272 23.68 6.27 -1.34
CA SER A 272 23.81 6.80 -2.70
C SER A 272 22.70 7.78 -3.05
N ASP A 273 21.49 7.54 -2.57
CA ASP A 273 20.30 8.33 -2.91
C ASP A 273 19.50 8.68 -1.66
N PRO A 274 19.30 9.97 -1.33
CA PRO A 274 18.53 10.41 -0.17
C PRO A 274 17.03 10.08 -0.28
N ALA A 275 16.51 9.83 -1.48
CA ALA A 275 15.13 9.38 -1.68
C ALA A 275 14.89 7.92 -1.23
N VAL A 276 15.98 7.14 -1.07
CA VAL A 276 15.90 5.71 -0.70
C VAL A 276 15.94 5.56 0.82
N PRO A 277 14.88 5.03 1.45
CA PRO A 277 14.90 4.78 2.89
C PRO A 277 15.77 3.56 3.23
N ALA A 278 16.54 3.65 4.33
CA ALA A 278 17.35 2.53 4.84
C ALA A 278 16.50 1.34 5.35
N THR A 279 15.22 1.57 5.62
CA THR A 279 14.28 0.58 6.17
C THR A 279 13.01 0.51 5.35
N ASN A 280 12.31 -0.64 5.41
CA ASN A 280 11.03 -0.84 4.72
C ASN A 280 9.80 -0.43 5.56
N ASN A 281 10.00 0.37 6.61
CA ASN A 281 8.93 0.77 7.52
C ASN A 281 7.74 1.46 6.83
N LEU A 282 7.96 2.05 5.65
CA LEU A 282 6.90 2.69 4.88
C LEU A 282 5.88 1.67 4.38
N ALA A 283 6.34 0.58 3.77
CA ALA A 283 5.47 -0.49 3.30
C ALA A 283 4.81 -1.23 4.48
N GLU A 284 5.56 -1.53 5.54
CA GLU A 284 5.03 -2.17 6.75
C GLU A 284 3.89 -1.36 7.38
N ARG A 285 4.07 -0.04 7.55
CA ARG A 285 3.01 0.86 8.05
C ARG A 285 1.82 0.92 7.10
N SER A 286 2.06 0.85 5.79
CA SER A 286 1.00 0.84 4.78
C SER A 286 0.15 -0.44 4.87
N LEU A 287 0.73 -1.58 5.26
CA LEU A 287 0.00 -2.83 5.44
C LEU A 287 -0.83 -2.91 6.73
N ARG A 288 -0.52 -2.11 7.76
CA ARG A 288 -1.25 -2.19 9.05
C ARG A 288 -2.77 -2.07 8.92
N PRO A 289 -3.35 -1.13 8.13
CA PRO A 289 -4.79 -1.06 7.93
C PRO A 289 -5.38 -2.33 7.31
N ALA A 290 -4.65 -2.96 6.39
CA ALA A 290 -5.05 -4.22 5.76
C ALA A 290 -5.02 -5.39 6.75
N VAL A 291 -3.99 -5.47 7.60
CA VAL A 291 -3.89 -6.49 8.65
C VAL A 291 -5.06 -6.37 9.63
N VAL A 292 -5.43 -5.14 10.04
CA VAL A 292 -6.60 -4.91 10.89
C VAL A 292 -7.88 -5.31 10.17
N ALA A 293 -8.06 -4.92 8.91
CA ALA A 293 -9.24 -5.29 8.12
C ALA A 293 -9.37 -6.81 7.96
N ARG A 294 -8.24 -7.53 7.77
CA ARG A 294 -8.21 -9.00 7.73
C ARG A 294 -8.67 -9.62 9.05
N LYS A 295 -8.22 -9.09 10.18
CA LYS A 295 -8.65 -9.59 11.51
C LYS A 295 -10.16 -9.41 11.73
N ILE A 296 -10.76 -8.37 11.13
CA ILE A 296 -12.19 -8.07 11.24
C ILE A 296 -13.02 -8.94 10.27
N SER A 297 -12.59 -9.09 9.01
CA SER A 297 -13.40 -9.68 7.94
C SER A 297 -12.96 -11.09 7.51
N GLY A 298 -11.79 -11.55 7.93
CA GLY A 298 -11.18 -12.80 7.48
C GLY A 298 -10.70 -12.79 6.04
N GLY A 299 -10.82 -11.67 5.33
CA GLY A 299 -10.48 -11.52 3.91
C GLY A 299 -11.66 -11.09 3.05
N THR A 300 -11.63 -11.43 1.77
CA THR A 300 -12.68 -11.19 0.77
C THR A 300 -13.33 -12.49 0.32
N ARG A 301 -14.52 -12.41 -0.34
CA ARG A 301 -15.30 -13.59 -0.74
C ARG A 301 -15.33 -13.82 -2.25
N SER A 302 -14.63 -12.98 -3.03
CA SER A 302 -14.56 -13.11 -4.50
C SER A 302 -13.39 -12.32 -5.07
N ALA A 303 -13.00 -12.61 -6.30
CA ALA A 303 -11.97 -11.87 -7.04
C ALA A 303 -12.37 -10.39 -7.21
N LYS A 304 -13.63 -10.14 -7.57
CA LYS A 304 -14.17 -8.78 -7.67
C LYS A 304 -14.12 -8.04 -6.34
N GLY A 305 -14.47 -8.72 -5.23
CA GLY A 305 -14.39 -8.15 -3.89
C GLY A 305 -12.96 -7.82 -3.46
N SER A 306 -11.97 -8.64 -3.88
CA SER A 306 -10.55 -8.36 -3.67
C SER A 306 -10.10 -7.14 -4.47
N ASP A 307 -10.45 -7.05 -5.76
CA ASP A 307 -10.14 -5.90 -6.60
C ASP A 307 -10.76 -4.62 -6.06
N THR A 308 -12.06 -4.66 -5.72
CA THR A 308 -12.77 -3.54 -5.09
C THR A 308 -12.07 -3.08 -3.82
N LYS A 309 -11.75 -4.02 -2.93
CA LYS A 309 -11.09 -3.70 -1.65
C LYS A 309 -9.72 -3.09 -1.85
N MET A 310 -8.85 -3.70 -2.67
CA MET A 310 -7.48 -3.23 -2.89
C MET A 310 -7.45 -1.90 -3.64
N GLY A 311 -8.28 -1.74 -4.67
CA GLY A 311 -8.39 -0.48 -5.40
C GLY A 311 -8.83 0.68 -4.52
N LEU A 312 -9.88 0.50 -3.73
CA LEU A 312 -10.34 1.52 -2.81
C LEU A 312 -9.32 1.79 -1.70
N MET A 313 -8.63 0.77 -1.17
CA MET A 313 -7.53 0.96 -0.22
C MET A 313 -6.38 1.79 -0.81
N SER A 314 -6.08 1.61 -2.09
CA SER A 314 -5.04 2.41 -2.79
C SER A 314 -5.44 3.89 -2.85
N LEU A 315 -6.67 4.19 -3.22
CA LEU A 315 -7.19 5.56 -3.28
C LEU A 315 -7.24 6.20 -1.89
N PHE A 316 -7.91 5.56 -0.93
CA PHE A 316 -8.07 6.09 0.42
C PHE A 316 -6.73 6.21 1.15
N GLY A 317 -5.85 5.21 1.02
CA GLY A 317 -4.51 5.24 1.61
C GLY A 317 -3.65 6.35 1.02
N THR A 318 -3.78 6.62 -0.28
CA THR A 318 -3.09 7.74 -0.95
C THR A 318 -3.64 9.09 -0.50
N TRP A 319 -4.96 9.26 -0.45
CA TRP A 319 -5.56 10.49 0.07
C TRP A 319 -5.17 10.77 1.51
N GLN A 320 -5.13 9.73 2.35
CA GLN A 320 -4.74 9.86 3.75
C GLN A 320 -3.30 10.35 3.91
N VAL A 321 -2.35 9.84 3.13
CA VAL A 321 -0.95 10.30 3.23
C VAL A 321 -0.70 11.64 2.54
N GLN A 322 -1.64 12.09 1.73
CA GLN A 322 -1.68 13.43 1.14
C GLN A 322 -2.50 14.42 1.98
N ASP A 323 -2.94 14.01 3.17
CA ASP A 323 -3.75 14.82 4.10
C ASP A 323 -5.04 15.37 3.46
N LYS A 324 -5.65 14.58 2.55
CA LYS A 324 -6.91 14.92 1.89
C LYS A 324 -8.11 14.42 2.70
N PRO A 325 -9.22 15.19 2.78
CA PRO A 325 -10.43 14.75 3.47
C PRO A 325 -11.08 13.58 2.72
N LEU A 326 -11.08 12.38 3.33
CA LEU A 326 -11.44 11.11 2.69
C LEU A 326 -12.86 11.09 2.12
N LEU A 327 -13.83 11.60 2.90
CA LEU A 327 -15.24 11.65 2.47
C LEU A 327 -15.41 12.53 1.23
N GLU A 328 -14.85 13.73 1.26
CA GLU A 328 -14.96 14.68 0.16
C GLU A 328 -14.18 14.20 -1.07
N SER A 329 -12.97 13.64 -0.89
CA SER A 329 -12.20 13.07 -2.00
C SER A 329 -12.96 11.94 -2.71
N CYS A 330 -13.63 11.07 -1.93
CA CYS A 330 -14.47 10.03 -2.51
C CYS A 330 -15.72 10.60 -3.21
N ARG A 331 -16.35 11.63 -2.65
CA ARG A 331 -17.48 12.31 -3.27
C ARG A 331 -17.10 12.95 -4.61
N GLN A 332 -15.97 13.64 -4.65
CA GLN A 332 -15.43 14.25 -5.88
C GLN A 332 -15.13 13.19 -6.96
N LEU A 333 -14.50 12.08 -6.57
CA LEU A 333 -14.25 10.96 -7.46
C LEU A 333 -15.54 10.43 -8.11
N LEU A 334 -16.60 10.31 -7.33
CA LEU A 334 -17.89 9.81 -7.79
C LEU A 334 -18.61 10.80 -8.71
N LEU A 335 -18.48 12.10 -8.45
CA LEU A 335 -19.05 13.16 -9.29
C LEU A 335 -18.33 13.29 -10.64
N SER A 336 -17.01 13.25 -10.64
CA SER A 336 -16.19 13.43 -11.86
C SER A 336 -16.32 12.27 -12.86
N ASN A 337 -16.82 11.10 -12.41
CA ASN A 337 -17.00 9.91 -13.24
C ASN A 337 -18.46 9.46 -13.32
N SER A 338 -19.42 10.32 -12.97
CA SER A 338 -20.83 10.07 -13.26
C SER A 338 -21.01 10.08 -14.79
N PRO A 339 -21.58 9.02 -15.41
CA PRO A 339 -21.95 9.11 -16.82
C PRO A 339 -23.00 10.19 -16.98
N ALA A 340 -22.72 11.13 -17.88
CA ALA A 340 -23.66 12.16 -18.30
C ALA A 340 -24.98 11.56 -18.87
#